data_26d93730e413a00885bc062ea2dc4756
#
_entry.id   26d93730e413a00885bc062ea2dc4756
#
_cell.length_a   1.000
_cell.length_b   1.000
_cell.length_c   1.000
_cell.angle_alpha   90.00
_cell.angle_beta   90.00
_cell.angle_gamma   90.00
#
_symmetry.space_group_name_H-M   'P 1'
#
loop_
_entity.id
_entity.type
_entity.pdbx_description
1 polymer ?
#
loop_
_entity_poly.entity_id
_entity_poly.type
_entity_poly.pdbx_seq_one_letter_code
_entity_poly.pdbx_strand_id
1 'polypeptide(L)'
;MKRLMKLLFIPLLAFFSCTSQVDEIWDNGKLPQDEGNTSRKDELHPVGVRFSQSSIKTFAAEGISEIGIYVYMSDSLIYGETQSLVHGAVEVPLPLGENLQTFVVANADEVSGADKLSTTVIRQKDNMQKPVYISGIMGFTSDNSVKSLDIELKRLMGQAVFSPKETAEELDGITHFDALDITFTNVGVAYNVKDEKAVLEDVTVRTDRTAGFEAFVYSFPTENNGSRTSVDVTYLKEGVEVNRTNGALDTGIAFK
;
A
#
# COMPACT_ATOMS: atom_id res chain seq x y z
N MET A 1 -63.21 -16.35 4.03
CA MET A 1 -62.21 -17.42 4.24
C MET A 1 -61.32 -17.49 3.00
N LYS A 2 -60.14 -16.84 3.03
CA LYS A 2 -59.14 -16.95 1.96
C LYS A 2 -57.86 -17.52 2.58
N ARG A 3 -57.51 -18.72 2.19
CA ARG A 3 -56.28 -19.42 2.63
C ARG A 3 -55.09 -18.82 1.90
N LEU A 4 -54.17 -18.26 2.63
CA LEU A 4 -52.87 -17.79 2.15
C LEU A 4 -51.89 -18.97 2.08
N MET A 5 -51.52 -19.35 0.88
CA MET A 5 -50.52 -20.39 0.62
C MET A 5 -49.14 -19.75 0.72
N LYS A 6 -48.40 -20.08 1.81
CA LYS A 6 -47.00 -19.70 1.96
C LYS A 6 -46.14 -20.60 1.08
N LEU A 7 -45.60 -20.04 0.01
CA LEU A 7 -44.52 -20.66 -0.77
C LEU A 7 -43.23 -20.56 0.03
N LEU A 8 -42.70 -21.70 0.42
CA LEU A 8 -41.41 -21.85 1.06
C LEU A 8 -40.34 -21.88 -0.06
N PHE A 9 -39.61 -20.77 -0.26
CA PHE A 9 -38.44 -20.76 -1.11
C PHE A 9 -37.26 -21.31 -0.31
N ILE A 10 -36.82 -22.51 -0.67
CA ILE A 10 -35.55 -23.07 -0.20
C ILE A 10 -34.47 -22.56 -1.18
N PRO A 11 -33.48 -21.76 -0.74
CA PRO A 11 -32.34 -21.46 -1.59
C PRO A 11 -31.46 -22.70 -1.67
N LEU A 12 -31.36 -23.26 -2.86
CA LEU A 12 -30.41 -24.31 -3.24
C LEU A 12 -29.00 -23.69 -3.19
N LEU A 13 -28.27 -23.90 -2.11
CA LEU A 13 -26.85 -23.61 -1.99
C LEU A 13 -26.10 -24.59 -2.92
N ALA A 14 -25.80 -24.14 -4.13
CA ALA A 14 -24.82 -24.79 -4.98
C ALA A 14 -23.44 -24.54 -4.38
N PHE A 15 -22.90 -25.53 -3.69
CA PHE A 15 -21.48 -25.58 -3.37
C PHE A 15 -20.72 -25.77 -4.68
N PHE A 16 -20.22 -24.69 -5.26
CA PHE A 16 -19.13 -24.80 -6.23
C PHE A 16 -17.88 -25.21 -5.44
N SER A 17 -17.63 -26.49 -5.44
CA SER A 17 -16.33 -27.04 -5.13
C SER A 17 -15.40 -26.56 -6.25
N CYS A 18 -14.66 -25.48 -6.02
CA CYS A 18 -13.44 -25.21 -6.76
C CYS A 18 -12.44 -26.30 -6.36
N THR A 19 -12.51 -27.42 -7.02
CA THR A 19 -11.38 -28.31 -7.14
C THR A 19 -10.34 -27.56 -7.97
N SER A 20 -9.21 -27.29 -7.33
CA SER A 20 -8.05 -26.69 -7.95
C SER A 20 -7.68 -27.44 -9.23
N GLN A 21 -7.89 -26.81 -10.38
CA GLN A 21 -7.35 -27.26 -11.67
C GLN A 21 -5.83 -27.02 -11.74
N VAL A 22 -5.12 -27.05 -10.64
CA VAL A 22 -3.67 -26.89 -10.62
C VAL A 22 -2.97 -28.19 -11.03
N ASP A 23 -3.63 -29.34 -10.88
CA ASP A 23 -3.00 -30.66 -11.17
C ASP A 23 -3.00 -31.03 -12.66
N GLU A 24 -3.78 -30.41 -13.53
CA GLU A 24 -3.84 -30.78 -14.95
C GLU A 24 -2.88 -30.02 -15.87
N ILE A 25 -2.25 -28.94 -15.41
CA ILE A 25 -1.31 -28.16 -16.24
C ILE A 25 0.08 -28.80 -16.27
N TRP A 26 0.40 -29.68 -15.33
CA TRP A 26 1.74 -30.24 -15.19
C TRP A 26 1.99 -31.56 -15.91
N ASP A 27 0.96 -32.26 -16.41
CA ASP A 27 1.15 -33.63 -16.93
C ASP A 27 1.21 -33.75 -18.47
N ASN A 28 1.09 -32.67 -19.28
CA ASN A 28 1.10 -32.77 -20.74
C ASN A 28 2.15 -31.93 -21.47
N GLY A 29 3.18 -31.46 -20.81
CA GLY A 29 4.25 -30.65 -21.42
C GLY A 29 5.43 -31.46 -21.92
N LYS A 30 5.29 -32.36 -22.90
CA LYS A 30 6.43 -32.76 -23.74
C LYS A 30 6.76 -31.60 -24.68
N LEU A 31 7.67 -30.73 -24.25
CA LEU A 31 8.37 -29.80 -25.13
C LEU A 31 9.39 -30.55 -25.97
N PRO A 32 9.65 -30.15 -27.23
CA PRO A 32 10.66 -30.75 -28.08
C PRO A 32 12.02 -30.68 -27.39
N GLN A 33 12.74 -31.81 -27.39
CA GLN A 33 14.12 -31.86 -26.95
C GLN A 33 14.98 -31.07 -27.95
N ASP A 34 15.41 -29.88 -27.53
CA ASP A 34 16.48 -29.15 -28.17
C ASP A 34 17.77 -29.54 -27.44
N GLU A 35 18.56 -30.38 -28.08
CA GLU A 35 19.86 -30.85 -27.59
C GLU A 35 20.84 -29.68 -27.67
N GLY A 36 21.17 -29.05 -26.55
CA GLY A 36 22.35 -28.19 -26.50
C GLY A 36 22.20 -26.89 -25.73
N ASN A 37 21.76 -26.93 -24.50
CA ASN A 37 22.27 -26.09 -23.43
C ASN A 37 21.59 -26.49 -22.11
N THR A 38 22.32 -27.11 -21.20
CA THR A 38 21.82 -27.45 -19.86
C THR A 38 21.72 -26.20 -18.99
N SER A 39 20.83 -25.27 -19.35
CA SER A 39 20.26 -24.36 -18.40
C SER A 39 19.28 -25.18 -17.57
N ARG A 40 19.62 -25.46 -16.31
CA ARG A 40 18.67 -25.99 -15.33
C ARG A 40 17.43 -25.13 -15.42
N LYS A 41 16.33 -25.67 -15.94
CA LYS A 41 15.00 -25.08 -15.78
C LYS A 41 14.77 -24.96 -14.30
N ASP A 42 14.61 -23.73 -13.85
CA ASP A 42 14.49 -23.35 -12.46
C ASP A 42 13.29 -24.08 -11.85
N GLU A 43 13.58 -25.12 -11.08
CA GLU A 43 12.58 -25.82 -10.28
C GLU A 43 12.07 -24.83 -9.23
N LEU A 44 10.79 -24.47 -9.30
CA LEU A 44 10.19 -23.55 -8.36
C LEU A 44 9.94 -24.26 -7.03
N HIS A 45 10.40 -23.65 -5.94
CA HIS A 45 10.21 -24.15 -4.59
C HIS A 45 9.22 -23.25 -3.84
N PRO A 46 8.23 -23.84 -3.13
CA PRO A 46 7.36 -23.05 -2.29
C PRO A 46 8.15 -22.51 -1.09
N VAL A 47 8.21 -21.21 -0.96
CA VAL A 47 8.76 -20.50 0.20
C VAL A 47 7.63 -19.81 0.95
N GLY A 48 7.42 -20.18 2.20
CA GLY A 48 6.43 -19.55 3.06
C GLY A 48 6.91 -18.15 3.47
N VAL A 49 6.11 -17.12 3.25
CA VAL A 49 6.31 -15.78 3.81
C VAL A 49 5.42 -15.66 5.04
N ARG A 50 6.03 -15.47 6.21
CA ARG A 50 5.36 -15.34 7.50
C ARG A 50 5.51 -13.94 8.05
N PHE A 51 4.47 -13.45 8.68
CA PHE A 51 4.48 -12.11 9.28
C PHE A 51 4.59 -12.18 10.79
N SER A 52 5.33 -11.23 11.37
CA SER A 52 5.43 -11.08 12.82
C SER A 52 4.05 -10.86 13.45
N GLN A 53 3.91 -11.20 14.73
CA GLN A 53 2.66 -10.99 15.48
C GLN A 53 2.25 -9.51 15.54
N SER A 54 3.22 -8.60 15.56
CA SER A 54 2.97 -7.15 15.47
C SER A 54 2.36 -6.76 14.13
N SER A 55 2.90 -7.27 13.02
CA SER A 55 2.35 -7.05 11.68
C SER A 55 0.93 -7.60 11.54
N ILE A 56 0.66 -8.81 12.03
CA ILE A 56 -0.68 -9.42 12.00
C ILE A 56 -1.69 -8.57 12.77
N LYS A 57 -1.33 -8.05 13.94
CA LYS A 57 -2.20 -7.13 14.70
C LYS A 57 -2.47 -5.83 13.94
N THR A 58 -1.46 -5.27 13.29
CA THR A 58 -1.61 -4.09 12.44
C THR A 58 -2.54 -4.36 11.26
N PHE A 59 -2.39 -5.50 10.59
CA PHE A 59 -3.29 -5.89 9.49
C PHE A 59 -4.75 -5.93 9.92
N ALA A 60 -5.03 -6.55 11.06
CA ALA A 60 -6.39 -6.61 11.60
C ALA A 60 -6.94 -5.23 11.97
N ALA A 61 -6.13 -4.36 12.58
CA ALA A 61 -6.53 -3.01 12.98
C ALA A 61 -6.79 -2.09 11.78
N GLU A 62 -5.98 -2.20 10.73
CA GLU A 62 -6.05 -1.37 9.52
C GLU A 62 -6.90 -1.98 8.40
N GLY A 63 -7.47 -3.16 8.62
CA GLY A 63 -8.28 -3.87 7.63
C GLY A 63 -7.47 -4.34 6.41
N ILE A 64 -6.19 -4.62 6.57
CA ILE A 64 -5.31 -5.10 5.50
C ILE A 64 -5.57 -6.57 5.25
N SER A 65 -6.05 -6.90 4.06
CA SER A 65 -6.34 -8.27 3.62
C SER A 65 -5.43 -8.76 2.49
N GLU A 66 -4.70 -7.85 1.87
CA GLU A 66 -3.84 -8.12 0.71
C GLU A 66 -2.47 -7.48 0.88
N ILE A 67 -1.46 -8.15 0.33
CA ILE A 67 -0.08 -7.69 0.32
C ILE A 67 0.54 -7.91 -1.06
N GLY A 68 1.37 -6.99 -1.50
CA GLY A 68 2.25 -7.18 -2.66
C GLY A 68 3.58 -7.76 -2.21
N ILE A 69 4.03 -8.84 -2.86
CA ILE A 69 5.33 -9.47 -2.62
C ILE A 69 6.14 -9.38 -3.89
N TYR A 70 7.35 -8.84 -3.79
CA TYR A 70 8.25 -8.63 -4.92
C TYR A 70 9.60 -9.23 -4.60
N VAL A 71 10.10 -10.10 -5.50
CA VAL A 71 11.40 -10.78 -5.35
C VAL A 71 12.25 -10.52 -6.58
N TYR A 72 13.49 -10.15 -6.35
CA TYR A 72 14.46 -9.77 -7.38
C TYR A 72 15.72 -10.63 -7.30
N MET A 73 16.31 -10.87 -8.46
CA MET A 73 17.66 -11.39 -8.60
C MET A 73 18.48 -10.37 -9.39
N SER A 74 19.54 -9.84 -8.80
CA SER A 74 20.42 -8.84 -9.44
C SER A 74 19.66 -7.69 -10.12
N ASP A 75 18.71 -7.08 -9.43
CA ASP A 75 17.84 -5.99 -9.91
C ASP A 75 16.68 -6.40 -10.82
N SER A 76 16.62 -7.62 -11.34
CA SER A 76 15.51 -8.10 -12.19
C SER A 76 14.43 -8.79 -11.38
N LEU A 77 13.17 -8.47 -11.66
CA LEU A 77 12.01 -9.11 -11.02
C LEU A 77 11.93 -10.58 -11.44
N ILE A 78 11.83 -11.47 -10.46
CA ILE A 78 11.60 -12.90 -10.66
C ILE A 78 10.25 -13.37 -10.14
N TYR A 79 9.66 -12.61 -9.20
CA TYR A 79 8.31 -12.80 -8.71
C TYR A 79 7.73 -11.45 -8.26
N GLY A 80 6.48 -11.17 -8.64
CA GLY A 80 5.78 -9.94 -8.24
C GLY A 80 4.27 -10.11 -8.34
N GLU A 81 3.61 -10.35 -7.20
CA GLU A 81 2.16 -10.54 -7.15
C GLU A 81 1.56 -9.97 -5.87
N THR A 82 0.27 -9.60 -5.97
CA THR A 82 -0.56 -9.30 -4.81
C THR A 82 -1.23 -10.59 -4.34
N GLN A 83 -1.07 -10.89 -3.06
CA GLN A 83 -1.58 -12.10 -2.44
C GLN A 83 -2.54 -11.77 -1.29
N SER A 84 -3.59 -12.56 -1.15
CA SER A 84 -4.48 -12.48 0.01
C SER A 84 -3.83 -13.14 1.22
N LEU A 85 -3.92 -12.48 2.37
CA LEU A 85 -3.40 -12.99 3.63
C LEU A 85 -4.29 -14.09 4.19
N VAL A 86 -3.74 -15.30 4.31
CA VAL A 86 -4.41 -16.42 4.96
C VAL A 86 -3.68 -16.74 6.27
N HIS A 87 -4.31 -16.46 7.40
CA HIS A 87 -3.75 -16.69 8.74
C HIS A 87 -2.36 -16.06 8.98
N GLY A 88 -2.06 -14.95 8.30
CA GLY A 88 -0.79 -14.22 8.45
C GLY A 88 0.41 -14.88 7.78
N ALA A 89 0.18 -15.71 6.78
CA ALA A 89 1.21 -16.32 5.95
C ALA A 89 0.78 -16.42 4.48
N VAL A 90 1.75 -16.48 3.58
CA VAL A 90 1.55 -16.68 2.13
C VAL A 90 2.63 -17.63 1.61
N GLU A 91 2.31 -18.45 0.62
CA GLU A 91 3.31 -19.26 -0.10
C GLU A 91 3.67 -18.60 -1.43
N VAL A 92 4.96 -18.51 -1.70
CA VAL A 92 5.51 -17.89 -2.91
C VAL A 92 6.37 -18.92 -3.64
N PRO A 93 6.07 -19.25 -4.91
CA PRO A 93 6.91 -20.13 -5.71
C PRO A 93 8.17 -19.39 -6.18
N LEU A 94 9.32 -19.74 -5.66
CA LEU A 94 10.59 -19.10 -6.01
C LEU A 94 11.56 -20.08 -6.66
N PRO A 95 12.37 -19.62 -7.62
CA PRO A 95 13.49 -20.42 -8.13
C PRO A 95 14.56 -20.56 -7.06
N LEU A 96 15.37 -21.62 -7.15
CA LEU A 96 16.61 -21.72 -6.39
C LEU A 96 17.55 -20.60 -6.83
N GLY A 97 18.14 -19.90 -5.86
CA GLY A 97 19.05 -18.80 -6.17
C GLY A 97 19.71 -18.22 -4.94
N GLU A 98 20.89 -17.67 -5.16
CA GLU A 98 21.63 -16.90 -4.15
C GLU A 98 21.42 -15.41 -4.39
N ASN A 99 21.61 -14.62 -3.33
CA ASN A 99 21.53 -13.16 -3.37
C ASN A 99 20.18 -12.61 -3.89
N LEU A 100 19.10 -13.30 -3.57
CA LEU A 100 17.75 -12.78 -3.82
C LEU A 100 17.47 -11.60 -2.90
N GLN A 101 16.69 -10.64 -3.40
CA GLN A 101 16.22 -9.50 -2.64
C GLN A 101 14.70 -9.47 -2.69
N THR A 102 14.06 -9.26 -1.55
CA THR A 102 12.60 -9.12 -1.48
C THR A 102 12.19 -7.89 -0.70
N PHE A 103 11.07 -7.32 -1.08
CA PHE A 103 10.28 -6.46 -0.20
C PHE A 103 8.80 -6.85 -0.29
N VAL A 104 8.09 -6.55 0.78
CA VAL A 104 6.65 -6.75 0.89
C VAL A 104 6.01 -5.42 1.22
N VAL A 105 4.90 -5.12 0.56
CA VAL A 105 4.16 -3.86 0.74
C VAL A 105 2.68 -4.14 0.99
N ALA A 106 2.06 -3.33 1.85
CA ALA A 106 0.62 -3.37 2.11
C ALA A 106 0.02 -1.96 2.06
N ASN A 107 -1.25 -1.86 1.67
CA ASN A 107 -1.99 -0.60 1.46
C ASN A 107 -1.42 0.34 0.40
N ALA A 108 -0.58 -0.14 -0.51
CA ALA A 108 -0.18 0.65 -1.67
C ALA A 108 -1.28 0.59 -2.74
N ASP A 109 -1.60 1.73 -3.35
CA ASP A 109 -2.56 1.77 -4.46
C ASP A 109 -1.92 1.31 -5.77
N GLU A 110 -0.61 1.51 -5.91
CA GLU A 110 0.14 1.13 -7.09
C GLU A 110 1.59 0.83 -6.76
N VAL A 111 2.12 -0.22 -7.39
CA VAL A 111 3.56 -0.47 -7.48
C VAL A 111 3.93 -0.48 -8.95
N SER A 112 4.67 0.51 -9.39
CA SER A 112 5.07 0.71 -10.79
C SER A 112 6.56 0.52 -10.99
N GLY A 113 6.99 0.29 -12.23
CA GLY A 113 8.41 0.07 -12.58
C GLY A 113 9.01 -1.18 -11.92
N ALA A 114 8.17 -2.14 -11.52
CA ALA A 114 8.56 -3.30 -10.74
C ALA A 114 9.44 -4.32 -11.50
N ASP A 115 9.62 -4.20 -12.81
CA ASP A 115 10.52 -5.06 -13.59
C ASP A 115 11.96 -5.01 -13.08
N LYS A 116 12.34 -3.92 -12.42
CA LYS A 116 13.65 -3.73 -11.78
C LYS A 116 13.48 -3.11 -10.40
N LEU A 117 14.24 -3.60 -9.43
CA LEU A 117 14.23 -3.05 -8.08
C LEU A 117 14.63 -1.56 -8.07
N SER A 118 15.59 -1.17 -8.90
CA SER A 118 16.08 0.22 -9.02
C SER A 118 15.03 1.21 -9.55
N THR A 119 14.03 0.75 -10.29
CA THR A 119 12.95 1.59 -10.83
C THR A 119 11.61 1.39 -10.13
N THR A 120 11.57 0.54 -9.11
CA THR A 120 10.34 0.25 -8.39
C THR A 120 9.90 1.43 -7.55
N VAL A 121 8.68 1.89 -7.81
CA VAL A 121 8.04 3.02 -7.13
C VAL A 121 6.70 2.58 -6.54
N ILE A 122 6.55 2.80 -5.24
CA ILE A 122 5.28 2.63 -4.52
C ILE A 122 4.54 3.97 -4.57
N ARG A 123 3.27 3.96 -4.93
CA ARG A 123 2.42 5.16 -4.94
C ARG A 123 1.18 4.96 -4.09
N GLN A 124 0.83 6.01 -3.37
CA GLN A 124 -0.45 6.15 -2.70
C GLN A 124 -1.29 7.19 -3.45
N LYS A 125 -2.54 6.84 -3.77
CA LYS A 125 -3.51 7.72 -4.42
C LYS A 125 -4.45 8.35 -3.38
N ASP A 126 -5.68 8.27 -3.46
CA ASP A 126 -6.74 8.63 -2.49
C ASP A 126 -6.39 9.81 -1.54
N ASN A 127 -5.83 10.89 -2.11
CA ASN A 127 -5.42 12.09 -1.36
C ASN A 127 -4.57 11.77 -0.12
N MET A 128 -3.76 10.71 -0.17
CA MET A 128 -2.86 10.33 0.92
C MET A 128 -3.58 10.04 2.25
N GLN A 129 -4.75 9.41 2.20
CA GLN A 129 -5.58 9.14 3.38
C GLN A 129 -5.29 7.80 4.07
N LYS A 130 -4.43 6.96 3.49
CA LYS A 130 -4.07 5.65 4.05
C LYS A 130 -2.57 5.50 4.22
N PRO A 131 -2.09 4.91 5.33
CA PRO A 131 -0.66 4.64 5.50
C PRO A 131 -0.25 3.40 4.70
N VAL A 132 0.94 3.47 4.09
CA VAL A 132 1.60 2.32 3.47
C VAL A 132 2.54 1.66 4.47
N TYR A 133 2.61 0.34 4.43
CA TYR A 133 3.51 -0.49 5.23
C TYR A 133 4.47 -1.24 4.31
N ILE A 134 5.73 -1.35 4.71
CA ILE A 134 6.78 -2.03 3.94
C ILE A 134 7.70 -2.83 4.87
N SER A 135 8.29 -3.91 4.35
CA SER A 135 9.29 -4.69 5.09
C SER A 135 10.70 -4.11 5.05
N GLY A 136 10.96 -3.12 4.19
CA GLY A 136 12.32 -2.84 3.72
C GLY A 136 12.81 -3.91 2.74
N ILE A 137 13.98 -3.67 2.14
CA ILE A 137 14.62 -4.64 1.24
C ILE A 137 15.37 -5.67 2.09
N MET A 138 15.06 -6.95 1.89
CA MET A 138 15.68 -8.07 2.61
C MET A 138 16.42 -8.98 1.63
N GLY A 139 17.68 -9.26 1.91
CA GLY A 139 18.47 -10.25 1.16
C GLY A 139 18.27 -11.67 1.71
N PHE A 140 18.17 -12.66 0.84
CA PHE A 140 18.09 -14.08 1.23
C PHE A 140 18.62 -15.01 0.13
N THR A 141 18.82 -16.27 0.50
CA THR A 141 19.11 -17.36 -0.44
C THR A 141 17.90 -18.30 -0.47
N SER A 142 17.41 -18.64 -1.66
CA SER A 142 16.40 -19.67 -1.85
C SER A 142 17.09 -20.99 -2.15
N ASP A 143 17.03 -21.92 -1.21
CA ASP A 143 17.52 -23.28 -1.35
C ASP A 143 16.51 -24.27 -0.75
N ASN A 144 16.78 -25.58 -0.90
CA ASN A 144 15.89 -26.63 -0.38
C ASN A 144 15.74 -26.63 1.16
N SER A 145 16.58 -25.86 1.88
CA SER A 145 16.54 -25.75 3.34
C SER A 145 15.68 -24.57 3.81
N VAL A 146 15.52 -23.52 3.00
CA VAL A 146 14.73 -22.33 3.32
C VAL A 146 13.26 -22.61 3.04
N LYS A 147 12.50 -22.87 4.10
CA LYS A 147 11.06 -23.14 4.02
C LYS A 147 10.19 -21.93 4.32
N SER A 148 10.73 -20.91 4.96
CA SER A 148 9.99 -19.69 5.27
C SER A 148 10.91 -18.49 5.47
N LEU A 149 10.37 -17.30 5.15
CA LEU A 149 10.92 -15.99 5.47
C LEU A 149 10.03 -15.35 6.51
N ASP A 150 10.64 -14.87 7.59
CA ASP A 150 9.92 -14.11 8.62
C ASP A 150 10.04 -12.61 8.31
N ILE A 151 8.90 -11.96 8.08
CA ILE A 151 8.81 -10.57 7.64
C ILE A 151 8.13 -9.71 8.69
N GLU A 152 8.70 -8.56 8.98
CA GLU A 152 8.08 -7.50 9.75
C GLU A 152 7.73 -6.32 8.85
N LEU A 153 6.44 -5.95 8.79
CA LEU A 153 6.00 -4.74 8.11
C LEU A 153 5.99 -3.56 9.08
N LYS A 154 6.55 -2.45 8.63
CA LYS A 154 6.57 -1.18 9.36
C LYS A 154 5.82 -0.12 8.56
N ARG A 155 5.14 0.78 9.26
CA ARG A 155 4.53 1.93 8.62
C ARG A 155 5.62 2.79 7.99
N LEU A 156 5.55 2.95 6.67
CA LEU A 156 6.53 3.73 5.92
C LEU A 156 6.20 5.24 5.92
N MET A 157 4.94 5.61 6.17
CA MET A 157 4.47 6.98 6.05
C MET A 157 4.28 7.66 7.41
N GLY A 158 4.68 8.91 7.50
CA GLY A 158 4.28 9.83 8.57
C GLY A 158 2.91 10.44 8.27
N GLN A 159 2.29 11.09 9.27
CA GLN A 159 1.02 11.81 9.14
C GLN A 159 1.21 13.27 9.52
N ALA A 160 0.77 14.19 8.64
CA ALA A 160 0.57 15.59 8.97
C ALA A 160 -0.91 15.84 9.22
N VAL A 161 -1.23 16.54 10.30
CA VAL A 161 -2.60 16.90 10.66
C VAL A 161 -2.68 18.42 10.76
N PHE A 162 -3.65 19.00 10.07
CA PHE A 162 -4.09 20.35 10.31
C PHE A 162 -5.32 20.29 11.22
N SER A 163 -5.25 21.00 12.33
CA SER A 163 -6.39 21.16 13.25
C SER A 163 -6.44 22.62 13.67
N PRO A 164 -7.55 23.30 13.46
CA PRO A 164 -7.69 24.68 13.91
C PRO A 164 -7.60 24.76 15.43
N LYS A 165 -7.10 25.87 15.94
CA LYS A 165 -6.98 26.09 17.37
C LYS A 165 -8.35 26.39 18.02
N GLU A 166 -9.17 27.11 17.26
CA GLU A 166 -10.53 27.49 17.63
C GLU A 166 -11.50 26.35 17.29
N THR A 167 -12.61 26.27 18.00
CA THR A 167 -13.71 25.35 17.66
C THR A 167 -14.38 25.76 16.35
N ALA A 168 -15.05 24.81 15.67
CA ALA A 168 -15.81 25.09 14.46
C ALA A 168 -16.88 26.17 14.67
N GLU A 169 -17.46 26.26 15.87
CA GLU A 169 -18.45 27.27 16.24
C GLU A 169 -17.82 28.65 16.39
N GLU A 170 -16.66 28.76 17.01
CA GLU A 170 -15.91 30.01 17.12
C GLU A 170 -15.45 30.52 15.76
N LEU A 171 -14.95 29.63 14.90
CA LEU A 171 -14.55 29.96 13.53
C LEU A 171 -15.74 30.48 12.70
N ASP A 172 -16.91 29.86 12.81
CA ASP A 172 -18.13 30.27 12.10
C ASP A 172 -18.63 31.65 12.55
N GLY A 173 -18.42 32.01 13.82
CA GLY A 173 -18.77 33.31 14.37
C GLY A 173 -17.82 34.44 13.98
N ILE A 174 -16.56 34.12 13.68
CA ILE A 174 -15.51 35.10 13.40
C ILE A 174 -15.33 35.33 11.89
N THR A 175 -15.57 34.32 11.07
CA THR A 175 -15.24 34.32 9.66
C THR A 175 -16.42 33.89 8.80
N HIS A 176 -16.64 34.61 7.73
CA HIS A 176 -17.72 34.33 6.79
C HIS A 176 -17.33 33.29 5.75
N PHE A 177 -16.77 32.14 6.18
CA PHE A 177 -16.45 31.02 5.30
C PHE A 177 -17.19 29.74 5.73
N ASP A 178 -17.34 28.78 4.83
CA ASP A 178 -18.04 27.52 5.04
C ASP A 178 -17.17 26.28 4.79
N ALA A 179 -16.04 26.44 4.10
CA ALA A 179 -15.08 25.40 3.87
C ALA A 179 -13.64 25.94 3.83
N LEU A 180 -12.68 25.05 4.01
CA LEU A 180 -11.25 25.30 3.84
C LEU A 180 -10.67 24.33 2.82
N ASP A 181 -9.80 24.83 1.93
CA ASP A 181 -8.86 24.03 1.19
C ASP A 181 -7.51 24.11 1.90
N ILE A 182 -7.08 23.00 2.46
CA ILE A 182 -5.79 22.85 3.15
C ILE A 182 -4.81 22.22 2.19
N THR A 183 -3.83 22.99 1.72
CA THR A 183 -2.79 22.50 0.83
C THR A 183 -1.54 22.18 1.63
N PHE A 184 -1.21 20.91 1.71
CA PHE A 184 0.06 20.43 2.25
C PHE A 184 1.08 20.42 1.12
N THR A 185 2.15 21.20 1.24
CA THR A 185 3.19 21.30 0.20
C THR A 185 4.27 20.25 0.41
N ASN A 186 4.93 19.83 -0.66
CA ASN A 186 6.02 18.87 -0.62
C ASN A 186 5.67 17.56 0.10
N VAL A 187 4.48 17.03 -0.11
CA VAL A 187 4.05 15.72 0.41
C VAL A 187 4.71 14.62 -0.43
N GLY A 188 5.30 13.64 0.21
CA GLY A 188 5.80 12.44 -0.47
C GLY A 188 4.64 11.57 -0.94
N VAL A 189 4.26 11.66 -2.21
CA VAL A 189 3.11 10.94 -2.79
C VAL A 189 3.50 9.61 -3.43
N ALA A 190 4.79 9.41 -3.72
CA ALA A 190 5.34 8.16 -4.19
C ALA A 190 6.75 7.96 -3.61
N TYR A 191 7.24 6.72 -3.61
CA TYR A 191 8.50 6.35 -2.98
C TYR A 191 9.28 5.35 -3.82
N ASN A 192 10.51 5.70 -4.19
CA ASN A 192 11.42 4.76 -4.82
C ASN A 192 12.01 3.85 -3.75
N VAL A 193 11.77 2.54 -3.89
CA VAL A 193 12.13 1.54 -2.87
C VAL A 193 13.64 1.39 -2.72
N LYS A 194 14.40 1.45 -3.83
CA LYS A 194 15.85 1.26 -3.84
C LYS A 194 16.61 2.48 -3.34
N ASP A 195 16.19 3.66 -3.78
CA ASP A 195 16.87 4.91 -3.48
C ASP A 195 16.43 5.52 -2.14
N GLU A 196 15.35 4.98 -1.55
CA GLU A 196 14.71 5.49 -0.34
C GLU A 196 14.35 6.98 -0.45
N LYS A 197 13.82 7.39 -1.62
CA LYS A 197 13.44 8.77 -1.91
C LYS A 197 11.99 8.90 -2.29
N ALA A 198 11.35 9.95 -1.77
CA ALA A 198 9.99 10.31 -2.15
C ALA A 198 9.95 11.14 -3.43
N VAL A 199 8.86 11.01 -4.19
CA VAL A 199 8.40 11.98 -5.17
C VAL A 199 7.48 12.95 -4.46
N LEU A 200 7.73 14.25 -4.61
CA LEU A 200 7.04 15.30 -3.87
C LEU A 200 5.99 15.99 -4.74
N GLU A 201 4.80 16.14 -4.20
CA GLU A 201 3.70 16.90 -4.81
C GLU A 201 2.97 17.70 -3.72
N ASP A 202 2.21 18.71 -4.13
CA ASP A 202 1.30 19.41 -3.22
C ASP A 202 -0.02 18.69 -3.20
N VAL A 203 -0.56 18.45 -2.00
CA VAL A 203 -1.83 17.74 -1.79
C VAL A 203 -2.82 18.65 -1.09
N THR A 204 -3.97 18.89 -1.75
CA THR A 204 -5.04 19.71 -1.18
C THR A 204 -6.17 18.83 -0.66
N VAL A 205 -6.54 19.04 0.59
CA VAL A 205 -7.68 18.40 1.26
C VAL A 205 -8.73 19.47 1.55
N ARG A 206 -9.94 19.27 1.04
CA ARG A 206 -11.07 20.12 1.39
C ARG A 206 -11.71 19.63 2.69
N THR A 207 -11.96 20.54 3.60
CA THR A 207 -12.65 20.29 4.86
C THR A 207 -13.70 21.36 5.13
N ASP A 208 -14.68 21.03 5.95
CA ASP A 208 -15.79 21.90 6.30
C ASP A 208 -16.13 21.81 7.79
N ARG A 209 -17.20 22.51 8.18
CA ARG A 209 -17.70 22.51 9.55
C ARG A 209 -18.05 21.11 10.07
N THR A 210 -18.57 20.22 9.22
CA THR A 210 -18.97 18.86 9.63
C THR A 210 -17.76 18.05 10.06
N ALA A 211 -16.61 18.29 9.40
CA ALA A 211 -15.33 17.68 9.73
C ALA A 211 -14.53 18.50 10.78
N GLY A 212 -15.14 19.52 11.42
CA GLY A 212 -14.46 20.38 12.38
C GLY A 212 -13.34 21.22 11.77
N PHE A 213 -13.35 21.43 10.46
CA PHE A 213 -12.26 22.05 9.68
C PHE A 213 -10.90 21.34 9.84
N GLU A 214 -10.88 20.06 10.23
CA GLU A 214 -9.68 19.26 10.33
C GLU A 214 -9.33 18.63 8.97
N ALA A 215 -8.03 18.48 8.71
CA ALA A 215 -7.53 17.79 7.54
C ALA A 215 -6.22 17.05 7.89
N PHE A 216 -5.95 15.96 7.21
CA PHE A 216 -4.68 15.25 7.36
C PHE A 216 -4.23 14.65 6.04
N VAL A 217 -2.94 14.38 5.95
CA VAL A 217 -2.34 13.58 4.87
C VAL A 217 -1.30 12.64 5.45
N TYR A 218 -1.14 11.48 4.84
CA TYR A 218 0.05 10.67 5.02
C TYR A 218 1.10 11.07 3.98
N SER A 219 2.37 11.00 4.34
CA SER A 219 3.49 11.31 3.45
C SER A 219 4.57 10.25 3.58
N PHE A 220 5.11 9.81 2.45
CA PHE A 220 6.37 9.06 2.45
C PHE A 220 7.51 9.90 3.04
N PRO A 221 8.59 9.26 3.55
CA PRO A 221 9.71 9.99 4.14
C PRO A 221 10.30 11.02 3.18
N THR A 222 10.42 12.27 3.64
CA THR A 222 10.96 13.38 2.84
C THR A 222 12.34 13.84 3.30
N GLU A 223 12.87 13.23 4.38
CA GLU A 223 14.18 13.59 4.97
C GLU A 223 15.30 13.44 3.94
N ASN A 224 15.33 12.35 3.18
CA ASN A 224 16.33 12.11 2.15
C ASN A 224 16.23 13.06 0.93
N ASN A 225 15.10 13.77 0.80
CA ASN A 225 14.92 14.82 -0.21
C ASN A 225 15.41 16.19 0.27
N GLY A 226 15.68 16.36 1.57
CA GLY A 226 15.97 17.65 2.18
C GLY A 226 14.79 18.63 2.16
N SER A 227 13.59 18.13 1.93
CA SER A 227 12.37 18.94 1.80
C SER A 227 11.52 18.87 3.08
N ARG A 228 10.76 19.92 3.31
CA ARG A 228 9.82 20.02 4.42
C ARG A 228 8.42 20.33 3.90
N THR A 229 7.43 19.71 4.53
CA THR A 229 6.01 19.97 4.28
C THR A 229 5.60 21.24 5.04
N SER A 230 4.95 22.17 4.35
CA SER A 230 4.25 23.31 4.96
C SER A 230 2.77 23.26 4.64
N VAL A 231 1.99 24.16 5.22
CA VAL A 231 0.53 24.19 5.03
C VAL A 231 0.11 25.58 4.57
N ASP A 232 -0.63 25.63 3.46
CA ASP A 232 -1.35 26.79 2.99
C ASP A 232 -2.85 26.58 3.21
N VAL A 233 -3.55 27.62 3.63
CA VAL A 233 -4.98 27.56 3.93
C VAL A 233 -5.73 28.54 3.02
N THR A 234 -6.67 28.04 2.25
CA THR A 234 -7.60 28.83 1.44
C THR A 234 -8.98 28.77 2.06
N TYR A 235 -9.54 29.93 2.39
CA TYR A 235 -10.87 30.07 2.97
C TYR A 235 -11.90 30.24 1.86
N LEU A 236 -12.95 29.43 1.91
CA LEU A 236 -13.98 29.37 0.88
C LEU A 236 -15.34 29.79 1.43
N LYS A 237 -16.11 30.52 0.61
CA LYS A 237 -17.52 30.81 0.82
C LYS A 237 -18.30 30.40 -0.42
N GLU A 238 -19.24 29.46 -0.27
CA GLU A 238 -20.01 28.92 -1.41
C GLU A 238 -19.09 28.43 -2.56
N GLY A 239 -17.93 27.86 -2.19
CA GLY A 239 -16.92 27.38 -3.12
C GLY A 239 -16.01 28.45 -3.74
N VAL A 240 -16.15 29.73 -3.39
CA VAL A 240 -15.34 30.84 -3.87
C VAL A 240 -14.30 31.20 -2.81
N GLU A 241 -13.05 31.41 -3.23
CA GLU A 241 -11.97 31.88 -2.35
C GLU A 241 -12.30 33.29 -1.83
N VAL A 242 -12.33 33.45 -0.51
CA VAL A 242 -12.55 34.73 0.18
C VAL A 242 -11.32 35.23 0.90
N ASN A 243 -10.39 34.33 1.24
CA ASN A 243 -9.11 34.67 1.88
C ASN A 243 -8.10 33.53 1.69
N ARG A 244 -6.82 33.82 1.90
CA ARG A 244 -5.74 32.84 1.88
C ARG A 244 -4.64 33.17 2.89
N THR A 245 -4.12 32.15 3.56
CA THR A 245 -2.95 32.25 4.42
C THR A 245 -1.90 31.25 3.92
N ASN A 246 -0.74 31.77 3.51
CA ASN A 246 0.37 30.94 3.03
C ASN A 246 1.37 30.72 4.15
N GLY A 247 1.98 29.49 4.17
CA GLY A 247 3.00 29.15 5.16
C GLY A 247 2.46 29.18 6.58
N ALA A 248 1.21 28.76 6.80
CA ALA A 248 0.55 28.75 8.11
C ALA A 248 1.32 27.97 9.19
N LEU A 249 2.28 27.14 8.79
CA LEU A 249 3.26 26.51 9.65
C LEU A 249 4.65 26.91 9.20
N ASP A 250 5.26 27.85 9.90
CA ASP A 250 6.61 28.40 9.60
C ASP A 250 7.74 27.38 9.87
N THR A 251 7.43 26.26 10.50
CA THR A 251 8.34 25.15 10.76
C THR A 251 7.86 23.93 10.02
N GLY A 252 8.25 23.79 8.75
CA GLY A 252 7.94 22.62 7.95
C GLY A 252 8.33 21.31 8.65
N ILE A 253 7.51 20.29 8.51
CA ILE A 253 7.72 18.96 9.09
C ILE A 253 8.47 18.10 8.07
N ALA A 254 9.62 17.52 8.48
CA ALA A 254 10.25 16.46 7.71
C ALA A 254 9.68 15.10 8.18
N PHE A 255 9.22 14.31 7.26
CA PHE A 255 8.79 12.93 7.53
C PHE A 255 10.02 12.02 7.54
N LYS A 256 10.13 11.16 8.56
CA LYS A 256 11.20 10.18 8.77
C LYS A 256 10.68 8.78 8.53
#